data_d47df7843d44ced007b1137acc6e0fcb
#
_entry.id   d47df7843d44ced007b1137acc6e0fcb
#
_cell.length_a   1.000
_cell.length_b   1.000
_cell.length_c   1.000
_cell.angle_alpha   90.00
_cell.angle_beta   90.00
_cell.angle_gamma   90.00
#
_symmetry.space_group_name_H-M   'P 1'
#
loop_
_entity.id
_entity.type
_entity.pdbx_description
1 polymer ?
#
loop_
_entity_poly.entity_id
_entity_poly.type
_entity_poly.pdbx_seq_one_letter_code
_entity_poly.pdbx_strand_id
1 'polypeptide(L)'
;KVNPTQAEAMLMVAIQVIASDVAVTMGGNEGNFELNAFRPILISNYLHSALIMADMCDHLHKFMIQGTKLNEAKLKENIDRSVMMVTALSPVIGYDKAAAISYYAIDHDLTLKEAALAKGVSEELYDKVVIPINLTRPGTADIP
;
A
#
# COMPACT_ATOMS: atom_id res chain seq x y z
N LYS A 1 3.13 20.60 7.60
CA LYS A 1 1.76 20.83 7.15
C LYS A 1 0.91 19.58 7.40
N VAL A 2 -0.25 19.77 8.01
CA VAL A 2 -1.14 18.64 8.39
C VAL A 2 -1.93 18.13 7.18
N ASN A 3 -2.36 19.03 6.29
CA ASN A 3 -3.16 18.66 5.11
C ASN A 3 -2.28 18.02 4.03
N PRO A 4 -2.70 16.91 3.40
CA PRO A 4 -1.93 16.19 2.37
C PRO A 4 -2.05 16.87 0.99
N THR A 5 -1.74 18.18 0.92
CA THR A 5 -2.02 19.03 -0.27
C THR A 5 -1.30 18.57 -1.54
N GLN A 6 -0.14 17.94 -1.44
CA GLN A 6 0.54 17.41 -2.64
C GLN A 6 -0.15 16.16 -3.19
N ALA A 7 -0.66 15.30 -2.32
CA ALA A 7 -1.46 14.13 -2.74
C ALA A 7 -2.78 14.59 -3.37
N GLU A 8 -3.45 15.59 -2.77
CA GLU A 8 -4.69 16.17 -3.32
C GLU A 8 -4.45 16.81 -4.69
N ALA A 9 -3.33 17.56 -4.86
CA ALA A 9 -2.96 18.15 -6.15
C ALA A 9 -2.70 17.07 -7.21
N MET A 10 -2.01 15.98 -6.87
CA MET A 10 -1.80 14.86 -7.79
C MET A 10 -3.14 14.24 -8.23
N LEU A 11 -4.10 14.07 -7.32
CA LEU A 11 -5.43 13.59 -7.66
C LEU A 11 -6.18 14.54 -8.61
N MET A 12 -6.06 15.86 -8.40
CA MET A 12 -6.65 16.86 -9.31
C MET A 12 -6.06 16.77 -10.71
N VAL A 13 -4.73 16.60 -10.82
CA VAL A 13 -4.05 16.38 -12.10
C VAL A 13 -4.52 15.09 -12.76
N ALA A 14 -4.63 13.99 -12.00
CA ALA A 14 -5.13 12.72 -12.53
C ALA A 14 -6.55 12.86 -13.10
N ILE A 15 -7.44 13.55 -12.39
CA ILE A 15 -8.82 13.82 -12.85
C ILE A 15 -8.79 14.63 -14.14
N GLN A 16 -7.95 15.68 -14.21
CA GLN A 16 -7.84 16.52 -15.42
C GLN A 16 -7.33 15.73 -16.62
N VAL A 17 -6.35 14.85 -16.42
CA VAL A 17 -5.80 14.00 -17.49
C VAL A 17 -6.87 13.03 -18.00
N ILE A 18 -7.65 12.40 -17.12
CA ILE A 18 -8.76 11.52 -17.49
C ILE A 18 -9.82 12.30 -18.28
N ALA A 19 -10.16 13.52 -17.86
CA ALA A 19 -11.11 14.38 -18.59
C ALA A 19 -10.58 14.77 -19.98
N SER A 20 -9.28 15.06 -20.09
CA SER A 20 -8.61 15.36 -21.37
C SER A 20 -8.59 14.13 -22.31
N ASP A 21 -8.45 12.92 -21.77
CA ASP A 21 -8.49 11.67 -22.54
C ASP A 21 -9.87 11.45 -23.18
N VAL A 22 -10.94 11.81 -22.48
CA VAL A 22 -12.31 11.80 -23.06
C VAL A 22 -12.39 12.73 -24.28
N ALA A 23 -11.84 13.94 -24.19
CA ALA A 23 -11.82 14.87 -25.32
C ALA A 23 -11.00 14.33 -26.50
N VAL A 24 -9.87 13.68 -26.23
CA VAL A 24 -9.03 13.01 -27.23
C VAL A 24 -9.80 11.86 -27.90
N THR A 25 -10.45 11.02 -27.10
CA THR A 25 -11.25 9.89 -27.62
C THR A 25 -12.39 10.38 -28.52
N MET A 26 -13.14 11.37 -28.08
CA MET A 26 -14.25 11.94 -28.88
C MET A 26 -13.74 12.57 -30.17
N GLY A 27 -12.69 13.38 -30.09
CA GLY A 27 -12.07 13.98 -31.27
C GLY A 27 -11.50 12.94 -32.25
N GLY A 28 -10.98 11.81 -31.73
CA GLY A 28 -10.49 10.70 -32.54
C GLY A 28 -11.56 10.00 -33.34
N ASN A 29 -12.79 9.93 -32.81
CA ASN A 29 -13.94 9.29 -33.48
C ASN A 29 -14.55 10.10 -34.63
N GLU A 30 -14.21 11.39 -34.76
CA GLU A 30 -14.81 12.31 -35.74
C GLU A 30 -14.11 12.30 -37.10
N GLY A 31 -13.19 11.40 -37.35
CA GLY A 31 -12.49 11.29 -38.63
C GLY A 31 -13.37 10.71 -39.74
N ASN A 32 -13.25 11.26 -40.97
CA ASN A 32 -13.95 10.79 -42.16
C ASN A 32 -12.97 10.50 -43.30
N PHE A 33 -13.01 9.30 -43.86
CA PHE A 33 -12.13 8.90 -44.99
C PHE A 33 -10.63 9.22 -44.74
N GLU A 34 -10.11 8.84 -43.57
CA GLU A 34 -8.73 9.06 -43.15
C GLU A 34 -8.34 10.55 -42.92
N LEU A 35 -9.30 11.47 -43.02
CA LEU A 35 -9.11 12.87 -42.65
C LEU A 35 -9.80 13.18 -41.32
N ASN A 36 -9.02 13.62 -40.34
CA ASN A 36 -9.51 14.08 -39.05
C ASN A 36 -9.16 15.56 -38.87
N ALA A 37 -10.19 16.43 -38.90
CA ALA A 37 -10.03 17.87 -38.68
C ALA A 37 -9.89 18.25 -37.21
N PHE A 38 -10.13 17.32 -36.25
CA PHE A 38 -10.10 17.55 -34.82
C PHE A 38 -8.68 17.42 -34.19
N ARG A 39 -7.65 17.24 -35.04
CA ARG A 39 -6.25 17.13 -34.56
C ARG A 39 -5.79 18.24 -33.61
N PRO A 40 -6.23 19.51 -33.78
CA PRO A 40 -5.82 20.56 -32.83
C PRO A 40 -6.27 20.29 -31.38
N ILE A 41 -7.50 19.79 -31.16
CA ILE A 41 -7.96 19.44 -29.79
C ILE A 41 -7.25 18.21 -29.26
N LEU A 42 -6.93 17.22 -30.12
CA LEU A 42 -6.20 16.03 -29.74
C LEU A 42 -4.82 16.40 -29.19
N ILE A 43 -4.04 17.14 -29.99
CA ILE A 43 -2.67 17.51 -29.60
C ILE A 43 -2.63 18.46 -28.42
N SER A 44 -3.57 19.40 -28.33
CA SER A 44 -3.66 20.35 -27.21
C SER A 44 -3.89 19.64 -25.89
N ASN A 45 -4.88 18.73 -25.83
CA ASN A 45 -5.16 17.96 -24.61
C ASN A 45 -4.01 17.02 -24.25
N TYR A 46 -3.39 16.38 -25.25
CA TYR A 46 -2.24 15.50 -25.03
C TYR A 46 -1.04 16.24 -24.42
N LEU A 47 -0.63 17.35 -25.07
CA LEU A 47 0.53 18.13 -24.60
C LEU A 47 0.27 18.77 -23.22
N HIS A 48 -0.96 19.28 -23.00
CA HIS A 48 -1.32 19.84 -21.71
C HIS A 48 -1.26 18.76 -20.61
N SER A 49 -1.82 17.58 -20.87
CA SER A 49 -1.78 16.46 -19.93
C SER A 49 -0.34 16.03 -19.60
N ALA A 50 0.51 15.93 -20.63
CA ALA A 50 1.91 15.58 -20.41
C ALA A 50 2.64 16.63 -19.55
N LEU A 51 2.40 17.92 -19.79
CA LEU A 51 3.00 19.01 -19.04
C LEU A 51 2.57 18.98 -17.57
N ILE A 52 1.26 18.95 -17.29
CA ILE A 52 0.79 18.99 -15.89
C ILE A 52 1.16 17.72 -15.11
N MET A 53 1.26 16.57 -15.76
CA MET A 53 1.78 15.35 -15.13
C MET A 53 3.25 15.46 -14.77
N ALA A 54 4.08 15.95 -15.69
CA ALA A 54 5.50 16.15 -15.44
C ALA A 54 5.74 17.12 -14.27
N ASP A 55 5.11 18.29 -14.30
CA ASP A 55 5.21 19.29 -13.23
C ASP A 55 4.74 18.71 -11.89
N MET A 56 3.64 17.97 -11.87
CA MET A 56 3.11 17.40 -10.64
C MET A 56 3.99 16.28 -10.08
N CYS A 57 4.59 15.45 -10.93
CA CYS A 57 5.55 14.42 -10.49
C CYS A 57 6.77 15.07 -9.82
N ASP A 58 7.32 16.12 -10.40
CA ASP A 58 8.45 16.86 -9.82
C ASP A 58 8.06 17.51 -8.47
N HIS A 59 6.88 18.11 -8.39
CA HIS A 59 6.37 18.70 -7.15
C HIS A 59 6.12 17.64 -6.09
N LEU A 60 5.50 16.51 -6.43
CA LEU A 60 5.26 15.41 -5.50
C LEU A 60 6.59 14.86 -4.96
N HIS A 61 7.56 14.64 -5.86
CA HIS A 61 8.89 14.21 -5.46
C HIS A 61 9.52 15.20 -4.46
N LYS A 62 9.59 16.48 -4.84
CA LYS A 62 10.30 17.51 -4.08
C LYS A 62 9.64 17.84 -2.73
N PHE A 63 8.31 17.91 -2.68
CA PHE A 63 7.58 18.45 -1.53
C PHE A 63 6.88 17.39 -0.68
N MET A 64 6.85 16.13 -1.13
CA MET A 64 6.24 15.04 -0.39
C MET A 64 7.18 13.85 -0.18
N ILE A 65 7.84 13.35 -1.25
CA ILE A 65 8.64 12.13 -1.17
C ILE A 65 10.03 12.40 -0.60
N GLN A 66 10.68 13.47 -1.09
CA GLN A 66 12.03 13.83 -0.65
C GLN A 66 12.03 14.17 0.85
N GLY A 67 12.85 13.47 1.61
CA GLY A 67 12.95 13.65 3.06
C GLY A 67 11.90 12.87 3.88
N THR A 68 11.04 12.07 3.28
CA THR A 68 10.16 11.14 3.98
C THR A 68 10.99 10.15 4.79
N LYS A 69 10.64 9.97 6.06
CA LYS A 69 11.29 9.04 6.99
C LYS A 69 10.26 8.07 7.55
N LEU A 70 10.71 6.86 7.82
CA LEU A 70 9.89 5.87 8.50
C LEU A 70 9.72 6.25 9.98
N ASN A 71 8.50 6.12 10.49
CA ASN A 71 8.25 6.11 11.93
C ASN A 71 8.43 4.69 12.46
N GLU A 72 9.69 4.30 12.70
CA GLU A 72 10.05 2.94 13.08
C GLU A 72 9.35 2.48 14.36
N ALA A 73 9.18 3.38 15.33
CA ALA A 73 8.49 3.07 16.58
C ALA A 73 7.02 2.70 16.32
N LYS A 74 6.32 3.47 15.46
CA LYS A 74 4.93 3.19 15.12
C LYS A 74 4.78 1.95 14.24
N LEU A 75 5.72 1.72 13.33
CA LEU A 75 5.75 0.49 12.53
C LEU A 75 5.92 -0.73 13.42
N LYS A 76 6.86 -0.68 14.38
CA LYS A 76 7.06 -1.77 15.34
C LYS A 76 5.80 -2.03 16.19
N GLU A 77 5.20 -0.98 16.74
CA GLU A 77 3.94 -1.09 17.50
C GLU A 77 2.83 -1.77 16.67
N ASN A 78 2.65 -1.33 15.42
CA ASN A 78 1.64 -1.90 14.53
C ASN A 78 1.89 -3.38 14.21
N ILE A 79 3.15 -3.78 14.06
CA ILE A 79 3.54 -5.19 13.86
C ILE A 79 3.28 -6.01 15.12
N ASP A 80 3.71 -5.52 16.27
CA ASP A 80 3.59 -6.23 17.56
C ASP A 80 2.11 -6.47 17.94
N ARG A 81 1.23 -5.55 17.55
CA ARG A 81 -0.24 -5.66 17.77
C ARG A 81 -0.97 -6.41 16.65
N SER A 82 -0.29 -6.75 15.56
CA SER A 82 -0.92 -7.42 14.44
C SER A 82 -1.12 -8.91 14.71
N VAL A 83 -2.37 -9.35 14.81
CA VAL A 83 -2.71 -10.78 14.93
C VAL A 83 -2.40 -11.59 13.68
N MET A 84 -2.14 -10.93 12.54
CA MET A 84 -1.75 -11.62 11.30
C MET A 84 -0.46 -12.43 11.46
N MET A 85 0.43 -12.00 12.36
CA MET A 85 1.69 -12.69 12.65
C MET A 85 1.49 -14.11 13.20
N VAL A 86 0.30 -14.45 13.69
CA VAL A 86 -0.02 -15.80 14.19
C VAL A 86 0.11 -16.87 13.10
N THR A 87 0.01 -16.49 11.84
CA THR A 87 0.17 -17.41 10.72
C THR A 87 1.53 -18.11 10.72
N ALA A 88 2.56 -17.45 11.24
CA ALA A 88 3.88 -18.05 11.42
C ALA A 88 3.89 -19.18 12.47
N LEU A 89 3.01 -19.11 13.47
CA LEU A 89 2.90 -20.14 14.52
C LEU A 89 2.08 -21.35 14.07
N SER A 90 1.12 -21.19 13.15
CA SER A 90 0.21 -22.26 12.73
C SER A 90 0.90 -23.57 12.32
N PRO A 91 1.99 -23.58 11.53
CA PRO A 91 2.69 -24.81 11.16
C PRO A 91 3.31 -25.56 12.34
N VAL A 92 3.63 -24.85 13.42
CA VAL A 92 4.34 -25.40 14.59
C VAL A 92 3.40 -25.86 15.70
N ILE A 93 2.36 -25.06 15.99
CA ILE A 93 1.44 -25.32 17.12
C ILE A 93 0.05 -25.81 16.69
N GLY A 94 -0.21 -25.86 15.38
CA GLY A 94 -1.51 -26.19 14.79
C GLY A 94 -2.43 -24.99 14.64
N TYR A 95 -3.34 -25.06 13.66
CA TYR A 95 -4.25 -23.98 13.29
C TYR A 95 -5.19 -23.57 14.45
N ASP A 96 -5.82 -24.53 15.10
CA ASP A 96 -6.82 -24.27 16.16
C ASP A 96 -6.21 -23.51 17.36
N LYS A 97 -4.98 -23.91 17.74
CA LYS A 97 -4.26 -23.22 18.85
C LYS A 97 -3.83 -21.83 18.42
N ALA A 98 -3.37 -21.64 17.17
CA ALA A 98 -3.02 -20.35 16.63
C ALA A 98 -4.25 -19.42 16.57
N ALA A 99 -5.40 -19.91 16.11
CA ALA A 99 -6.66 -19.18 16.11
C ALA A 99 -7.09 -18.77 17.52
N ALA A 100 -7.01 -19.68 18.49
CA ALA A 100 -7.33 -19.37 19.88
C ALA A 100 -6.43 -18.29 20.50
N ILE A 101 -5.16 -18.23 20.10
CA ILE A 101 -4.23 -17.16 20.51
C ILE A 101 -4.65 -15.81 19.91
N SER A 102 -5.02 -15.77 18.63
CA SER A 102 -5.49 -14.55 17.98
C SER A 102 -6.76 -13.98 18.63
N TYR A 103 -7.75 -14.82 18.86
CA TYR A 103 -8.97 -14.39 19.56
C TYR A 103 -8.67 -13.89 20.97
N TYR A 104 -7.80 -14.58 21.69
CA TYR A 104 -7.42 -14.16 23.03
C TYR A 104 -6.70 -12.81 23.04
N ALA A 105 -5.83 -12.54 22.03
CA ALA A 105 -5.17 -11.25 21.88
C ALA A 105 -6.18 -10.11 21.65
N ILE A 106 -7.17 -10.32 20.78
CA ILE A 106 -8.22 -9.34 20.46
C ILE A 106 -9.12 -9.08 21.68
N ASP A 107 -9.61 -10.14 22.32
CA ASP A 107 -10.58 -10.05 23.41
C ASP A 107 -10.00 -9.37 24.66
N HIS A 108 -8.69 -9.43 24.85
CA HIS A 108 -8.00 -8.89 26.03
C HIS A 108 -7.12 -7.66 25.72
N ASP A 109 -7.17 -7.15 24.50
CA ASP A 109 -6.33 -6.02 24.02
C ASP A 109 -4.82 -6.22 24.25
N LEU A 110 -4.35 -7.45 24.02
CA LEU A 110 -2.96 -7.85 24.19
C LEU A 110 -2.20 -7.84 22.85
N THR A 111 -0.87 -7.75 22.93
CA THR A 111 -0.02 -8.09 21.80
C THR A 111 -0.10 -9.59 21.50
N LEU A 112 0.22 -9.97 20.25
CA LEU A 112 0.22 -11.39 19.90
C LEU A 112 1.20 -12.21 20.74
N LYS A 113 2.35 -11.63 21.10
CA LYS A 113 3.37 -12.28 21.98
C LYS A 113 2.80 -12.55 23.36
N GLU A 114 2.21 -11.54 24.00
CA GLU A 114 1.59 -11.71 25.34
C GLU A 114 0.50 -12.78 25.32
N ALA A 115 -0.36 -12.78 24.30
CA ALA A 115 -1.40 -13.79 24.13
C ALA A 115 -0.84 -15.20 23.92
N ALA A 116 0.22 -15.33 23.12
CA ALA A 116 0.90 -16.61 22.87
C ALA A 116 1.49 -17.19 24.16
N LEU A 117 2.20 -16.36 24.94
CA LEU A 117 2.76 -16.74 26.24
C LEU A 117 1.67 -17.18 27.21
N ALA A 118 0.55 -16.42 27.31
CA ALA A 118 -0.58 -16.76 28.15
C ALA A 118 -1.27 -18.09 27.75
N LYS A 119 -1.18 -18.49 26.46
CA LYS A 119 -1.68 -19.77 25.94
C LYS A 119 -0.64 -20.89 25.90
N GLY A 120 0.49 -20.71 26.61
CA GLY A 120 1.51 -21.75 26.80
C GLY A 120 2.43 -21.98 25.61
N VAL A 121 2.67 -20.96 24.81
CA VAL A 121 3.78 -20.91 23.84
C VAL A 121 4.99 -20.34 24.57
N SER A 122 6.15 -20.99 24.50
CA SER A 122 7.35 -20.43 25.13
C SER A 122 7.85 -19.19 24.38
N GLU A 123 8.46 -18.27 25.11
CA GLU A 123 9.06 -17.07 24.51
C GLU A 123 10.12 -17.41 23.46
N GLU A 124 10.95 -18.39 23.77
CA GLU A 124 12.00 -18.87 22.86
C GLU A 124 11.42 -19.39 21.53
N LEU A 125 10.32 -20.15 21.59
CA LEU A 125 9.63 -20.65 20.40
C LEU A 125 9.00 -19.51 19.61
N TYR A 126 8.35 -18.57 20.30
CA TYR A 126 7.71 -17.41 19.67
C TYR A 126 8.73 -16.58 18.89
N ASP A 127 9.84 -16.18 19.55
CA ASP A 127 10.85 -15.32 18.97
C ASP A 127 11.63 -16.02 17.82
N LYS A 128 11.74 -17.34 17.87
CA LYS A 128 12.34 -18.12 16.78
C LYS A 128 11.45 -18.20 15.54
N VAL A 129 10.13 -18.26 15.72
CA VAL A 129 9.17 -18.55 14.64
C VAL A 129 8.53 -17.28 14.08
N VAL A 130 8.17 -16.31 14.95
CA VAL A 130 7.49 -15.08 14.54
C VAL A 130 8.51 -14.02 14.18
N ILE A 131 9.03 -14.13 12.97
CA ILE A 131 9.98 -13.17 12.39
C ILE A 131 9.25 -12.44 11.25
N PRO A 132 8.80 -11.18 11.47
CA PRO A 132 7.93 -10.47 10.52
C PRO A 132 8.49 -10.40 9.09
N ILE A 133 9.79 -10.19 8.94
CA ILE A 133 10.43 -10.09 7.62
C ILE A 133 10.33 -11.39 6.81
N ASN A 134 10.27 -12.54 7.46
CA ASN A 134 10.16 -13.82 6.77
C ASN A 134 8.78 -14.00 6.12
N LEU A 135 7.73 -13.37 6.68
CA LEU A 135 6.38 -13.41 6.11
C LEU A 135 6.21 -12.55 4.84
N THR A 136 7.21 -11.75 4.50
CA THR A 136 7.20 -10.95 3.25
C THR A 136 7.82 -11.66 2.06
N ARG A 137 8.32 -12.89 2.23
CA ARG A 137 9.04 -13.66 1.20
C ARG A 137 8.21 -14.87 0.78
N PRO A 138 8.16 -15.23 -0.52
CA PRO A 138 7.53 -16.46 -0.95
C PRO A 138 8.32 -17.67 -0.44
N GLY A 139 7.61 -18.76 -0.09
CA GLY A 139 8.24 -20.04 0.27
C GLY A 139 8.84 -20.12 1.67
N THR A 140 8.36 -19.35 2.63
CA THR A 140 8.85 -19.37 4.03
C THR A 140 8.45 -20.63 4.82
N ALA A 141 8.11 -21.70 4.16
CA ALA A 141 7.70 -22.96 4.79
C ALA A 141 8.87 -23.81 5.31
N ASP A 142 10.11 -23.36 5.21
CA ASP A 142 11.26 -23.98 5.90
C ASP A 142 11.27 -23.55 7.38
N ILE A 143 10.23 -23.98 8.08
CA ILE A 143 10.21 -23.92 9.55
C ILE A 143 10.78 -25.25 10.03
N PRO A 144 11.87 -25.23 10.84
CA PRO A 144 12.51 -26.44 11.32
C PRO A 144 11.60 -27.27 12.21
#